data_f3d65291943b8efd2cdbe0b336f71710
#
_entry.id   f3d65291943b8efd2cdbe0b336f71710
#
_cell.length_a   1.000
_cell.length_b   1.000
_cell.length_c   1.000
_cell.angle_alpha   90.00
_cell.angle_beta   90.00
_cell.angle_gamma   90.00
#
_symmetry.space_group_name_H-M   'P 1'
#
loop_
_entity.id
_entity.type
_entity.pdbx_description
1 polymer ?
#
loop_
_entity_poly.entity_id
_entity_poly.type
_entity_poly.pdbx_seq_one_letter_code
_entity_poly.pdbx_strand_id
1 'polypeptide(L)'
;MNTSNNQSIIILASRDELSYLLINHLAQHFTISQVIFEAPHTRKMLRYRLKKLGAWIVAGQLAFLVVDRLLIRRQSRPMIDRLLSGHDASPPDGRLPILEVDSVNGAEVTAMLAEQKPQVVVVTGTGIIAKRILALAPTFINIHVGITPRYRGVHGGFWAVYEGRPDLAGTTIHRVDPGVDTGAIIAQVPITVESNDTYRTLPVKQYLAALDAMSTAVQSALDGKLTTYERTDLESRQWYSPTLPEYLNFVRRLK
;
A
#
# COMPACT_ATOMS: atom_id res chain seq x y z
N MET A 1 14.82 -4.39 37.28
CA MET A 1 13.67 -3.75 36.62
C MET A 1 13.66 -4.22 35.18
N ASN A 2 12.82 -5.21 34.88
CA ASN A 2 12.68 -5.76 33.52
C ASN A 2 11.95 -4.74 32.68
N THR A 3 12.67 -3.93 31.92
CA THR A 3 12.08 -3.25 30.75
C THR A 3 11.86 -4.33 29.68
N SER A 4 10.75 -5.03 29.74
CA SER A 4 10.23 -5.75 28.59
C SER A 4 10.03 -4.69 27.52
N ASN A 5 11.00 -4.60 26.62
CA ASN A 5 10.94 -3.76 25.41
C ASN A 5 9.68 -4.21 24.68
N ASN A 6 8.62 -3.41 24.74
CA ASN A 6 7.34 -3.69 24.10
C ASN A 6 7.51 -3.48 22.59
N GLN A 7 8.20 -4.41 21.93
CA GLN A 7 8.47 -4.41 20.49
C GLN A 7 7.22 -4.78 19.68
N SER A 8 6.04 -4.37 20.17
CA SER A 8 4.79 -4.60 19.46
C SER A 8 4.52 -3.49 18.45
N ILE A 9 3.93 -3.88 17.34
CA ILE A 9 3.50 -2.96 16.28
C ILE A 9 1.99 -2.94 16.15
N ILE A 10 1.45 -1.83 15.65
CA ILE A 10 0.05 -1.72 15.21
C ILE A 10 0.04 -1.65 13.69
N ILE A 11 -0.94 -2.28 13.06
CA ILE A 11 -1.11 -2.24 11.60
C ILE A 11 -2.46 -1.59 11.27
N LEU A 12 -2.43 -0.52 10.47
CA LEU A 12 -3.60 0.09 9.85
C LEU A 12 -3.70 -0.43 8.41
N ALA A 13 -4.82 -1.07 8.05
CA ALA A 13 -4.92 -1.79 6.79
C ALA A 13 -6.30 -1.64 6.12
N SER A 14 -6.36 -1.91 4.82
CA SER A 14 -7.60 -2.27 4.12
C SER A 14 -7.82 -3.79 4.15
N ARG A 15 -9.07 -4.24 4.01
CA ARG A 15 -9.39 -5.67 3.87
C ARG A 15 -9.20 -6.12 2.43
N ASP A 16 -7.99 -6.55 2.10
CA ASP A 16 -7.63 -7.12 0.81
C ASP A 16 -6.47 -8.11 0.91
N GLU A 17 -6.30 -8.91 -0.14
CA GLU A 17 -5.33 -10.00 -0.20
C GLU A 17 -3.86 -9.54 0.00
N LEU A 18 -3.50 -8.34 -0.47
CA LEU A 18 -2.14 -7.79 -0.31
C LEU A 18 -1.89 -7.30 1.12
N SER A 19 -2.88 -6.70 1.74
CA SER A 19 -2.83 -6.33 3.16
C SER A 19 -2.70 -7.58 4.04
N TYR A 20 -3.45 -8.64 3.75
CA TYR A 20 -3.35 -9.92 4.48
C TYR A 20 -1.97 -10.55 4.32
N LEU A 21 -1.42 -10.58 3.09
CA LEU A 21 -0.07 -11.05 2.82
C LEU A 21 0.97 -10.32 3.69
N LEU A 22 0.92 -8.99 3.76
CA LEU A 22 1.83 -8.20 4.58
C LEU A 22 1.64 -8.46 6.08
N ILE A 23 0.39 -8.48 6.56
CA ILE A 23 0.06 -8.73 7.97
C ILE A 23 0.60 -10.10 8.40
N ASN A 24 0.32 -11.15 7.62
CA ASN A 24 0.74 -12.51 7.93
C ASN A 24 2.27 -12.67 7.87
N HIS A 25 2.93 -11.99 6.94
CA HIS A 25 4.40 -11.95 6.89
C HIS A 25 4.98 -11.27 8.13
N LEU A 26 4.48 -10.10 8.51
CA LEU A 26 4.96 -9.38 9.69
C LEU A 26 4.67 -10.13 11.01
N ALA A 27 3.57 -10.86 11.08
CA ALA A 27 3.21 -11.68 12.25
C ALA A 27 4.20 -12.83 12.51
N GLN A 28 4.99 -13.24 11.53
CA GLN A 28 6.05 -14.23 11.70
C GLN A 28 7.30 -13.66 12.39
N HIS A 29 7.47 -12.34 12.36
CA HIS A 29 8.68 -11.66 12.84
C HIS A 29 8.43 -10.74 14.03
N PHE A 30 7.20 -10.23 14.19
CA PHE A 30 6.86 -9.20 15.18
C PHE A 30 5.61 -9.55 15.97
N THR A 31 5.55 -9.10 17.22
CA THR A 31 4.30 -9.10 17.98
C THR A 31 3.39 -7.99 17.47
N ILE A 32 2.24 -8.35 16.91
CA ILE A 32 1.22 -7.41 16.45
C ILE A 32 0.22 -7.23 17.59
N SER A 33 0.21 -6.04 18.21
CA SER A 33 -0.71 -5.73 19.31
C SER A 33 -2.13 -5.45 18.82
N GLN A 34 -2.28 -4.94 17.59
CA GLN A 34 -3.58 -4.68 16.98
C GLN A 34 -3.48 -4.57 15.46
N VAL A 35 -4.44 -5.15 14.76
CA VAL A 35 -4.75 -4.87 13.35
C VAL A 35 -6.04 -4.06 13.30
N ILE A 36 -6.00 -2.91 12.61
CA ILE A 36 -7.13 -2.01 12.43
C ILE A 36 -7.49 -1.97 10.95
N PHE A 37 -8.66 -2.49 10.61
CA PHE A 37 -9.17 -2.45 9.25
C PHE A 37 -10.10 -1.27 9.01
N GLU A 38 -9.76 -0.43 8.03
CA GLU A 38 -10.59 0.69 7.60
C GLU A 38 -11.63 0.25 6.58
N ALA A 39 -12.89 0.65 6.80
CA ALA A 39 -13.97 0.41 5.86
C ALA A 39 -13.77 1.21 4.55
N PRO A 40 -14.15 0.67 3.37
CA PRO A 40 -13.97 1.35 2.09
C PRO A 40 -14.89 2.56 1.92
N HIS A 41 -14.34 3.75 1.72
CA HIS A 41 -15.08 5.03 1.57
C HIS A 41 -15.49 5.32 0.10
N THR A 42 -16.17 4.41 -0.54
CA THR A 42 -16.47 4.45 -1.99
C THR A 42 -17.20 5.73 -2.44
N ARG A 43 -18.23 6.17 -1.69
CA ARG A 43 -19.03 7.36 -2.05
C ARG A 43 -18.24 8.66 -1.92
N LYS A 44 -17.45 8.81 -0.85
CA LYS A 44 -16.60 9.99 -0.61
C LYS A 44 -15.51 10.09 -1.67
N MET A 45 -14.89 8.98 -2.01
CA MET A 45 -13.87 8.88 -3.04
C MET A 45 -14.42 9.23 -4.42
N LEU A 46 -15.60 8.74 -4.79
CA LEU A 46 -16.24 9.04 -6.07
C LEU A 46 -16.53 10.55 -6.21
N ARG A 47 -17.11 11.17 -5.18
CA ARG A 47 -17.36 12.63 -5.17
C ARG A 47 -16.06 13.43 -5.32
N TYR A 48 -15.01 13.05 -4.61
CA TYR A 48 -13.70 13.68 -4.71
C TYR A 48 -13.13 13.57 -6.14
N ARG A 49 -13.19 12.38 -6.76
CA ARG A 49 -12.72 12.15 -8.13
C ARG A 49 -13.51 12.97 -9.14
N LEU A 50 -14.83 12.99 -9.05
CA LEU A 50 -15.69 13.81 -9.93
C LEU A 50 -15.31 15.29 -9.87
N LYS A 51 -15.08 15.83 -8.65
CA LYS A 51 -14.69 17.23 -8.47
C LYS A 51 -13.28 17.52 -9.01
N LYS A 52 -12.32 16.59 -8.85
CA LYS A 52 -10.91 16.81 -9.18
C LYS A 52 -10.55 16.46 -10.61
N LEU A 53 -11.13 15.41 -11.16
CA LEU A 53 -10.75 14.85 -12.47
C LEU A 53 -11.79 15.13 -13.56
N GLY A 54 -13.01 15.46 -13.18
CA GLY A 54 -14.13 15.67 -14.12
C GLY A 54 -14.87 14.38 -14.49
N ALA A 55 -16.08 14.53 -15.03
CA ALA A 55 -17.00 13.42 -15.28
C ALA A 55 -16.49 12.43 -16.36
N TRP A 56 -15.82 12.92 -17.39
CA TRP A 56 -15.32 12.07 -18.50
C TRP A 56 -14.20 11.12 -18.05
N ILE A 57 -13.27 11.61 -17.26
CA ILE A 57 -12.19 10.75 -16.71
C ILE A 57 -12.80 9.70 -15.77
N VAL A 58 -13.72 10.11 -14.90
CA VAL A 58 -14.40 9.19 -13.99
C VAL A 58 -15.21 8.14 -14.75
N ALA A 59 -15.91 8.52 -15.84
CA ALA A 59 -16.61 7.57 -16.71
C ALA A 59 -15.63 6.55 -17.32
N GLY A 60 -14.47 7.00 -17.81
CA GLY A 60 -13.42 6.12 -18.32
C GLY A 60 -12.85 5.18 -17.26
N GLN A 61 -12.70 5.64 -16.02
CA GLN A 61 -12.28 4.82 -14.88
C GLN A 61 -13.34 3.77 -14.52
N LEU A 62 -14.63 4.13 -14.55
CA LEU A 62 -15.73 3.19 -14.30
C LEU A 62 -15.82 2.14 -15.41
N ALA A 63 -15.66 2.53 -16.68
CA ALA A 63 -15.59 1.58 -17.80
C ALA A 63 -14.42 0.60 -17.61
N PHE A 64 -13.24 1.09 -17.21
CA PHE A 64 -12.11 0.23 -16.90
C PHE A 64 -12.43 -0.73 -15.73
N LEU A 65 -13.06 -0.24 -14.66
CA LEU A 65 -13.43 -1.07 -13.50
C LEU A 65 -14.37 -2.22 -13.90
N VAL A 66 -15.30 -1.99 -14.84
CA VAL A 66 -16.18 -3.04 -15.38
C VAL A 66 -15.34 -4.09 -16.12
N VAL A 67 -14.46 -3.67 -17.03
CA VAL A 67 -13.57 -4.58 -17.78
C VAL A 67 -12.65 -5.35 -16.82
N ASP A 68 -12.07 -4.67 -15.83
CA ASP A 68 -11.25 -5.31 -14.82
C ASP A 68 -12.01 -6.39 -14.06
N ARG A 69 -13.23 -6.10 -13.62
CA ARG A 69 -14.05 -7.03 -12.84
C ARG A 69 -14.51 -8.25 -13.67
N LEU A 70 -14.84 -8.04 -14.92
CA LEU A 70 -15.37 -9.10 -15.79
C LEU A 70 -14.29 -9.97 -16.44
N LEU A 71 -13.17 -9.37 -16.83
CA LEU A 71 -12.15 -10.02 -17.65
C LEU A 71 -10.79 -10.12 -16.92
N ILE A 72 -10.19 -8.98 -16.55
CA ILE A 72 -8.78 -8.94 -16.10
C ILE A 72 -8.61 -9.73 -14.80
N ARG A 73 -9.50 -9.55 -13.85
CA ARG A 73 -9.50 -10.30 -12.58
C ARG A 73 -9.49 -11.81 -12.79
N ARG A 74 -10.34 -12.29 -13.70
CA ARG A 74 -10.44 -13.73 -13.98
C ARG A 74 -9.22 -14.26 -14.71
N GLN A 75 -8.71 -13.50 -15.68
CA GLN A 75 -7.51 -13.88 -16.44
C GLN A 75 -6.24 -13.85 -15.58
N SER A 76 -6.15 -12.92 -14.63
CA SER A 76 -4.97 -12.76 -13.78
C SER A 76 -4.91 -13.77 -12.62
N ARG A 77 -6.06 -14.35 -12.21
CA ARG A 77 -6.14 -15.18 -11.00
C ARG A 77 -5.17 -16.36 -10.99
N PRO A 78 -5.02 -17.17 -12.07
CA PRO A 78 -4.09 -18.31 -12.06
C PRO A 78 -2.63 -17.90 -11.86
N MET A 79 -2.23 -16.73 -12.38
CA MET A 79 -0.89 -16.22 -12.17
C MET A 79 -0.71 -15.65 -10.76
N ILE A 80 -1.71 -14.96 -10.23
CA ILE A 80 -1.72 -14.48 -8.84
C ILE A 80 -1.59 -15.66 -7.87
N ASP A 81 -2.37 -16.74 -8.06
CA ASP A 81 -2.30 -17.93 -7.23
C ASP A 81 -0.91 -18.58 -7.27
N ARG A 82 -0.28 -18.58 -8.44
CA ARG A 82 1.10 -19.07 -8.59
C ARG A 82 2.10 -18.16 -7.87
N LEU A 83 1.98 -16.84 -8.00
CA LEU A 83 2.86 -15.87 -7.33
C LEU A 83 2.72 -15.97 -5.81
N LEU A 84 1.52 -16.17 -5.30
CA LEU A 84 1.24 -16.30 -3.86
C LEU A 84 1.52 -17.72 -3.32
N SER A 85 1.89 -18.68 -4.18
CA SER A 85 2.23 -20.03 -3.72
C SER A 85 3.37 -19.99 -2.71
N GLY A 86 3.15 -20.56 -1.54
CA GLY A 86 4.11 -20.52 -0.42
C GLY A 86 3.98 -19.28 0.49
N HIS A 87 3.06 -18.37 0.22
CA HIS A 87 2.78 -17.20 1.05
C HIS A 87 1.36 -17.24 1.62
N ASP A 88 1.19 -16.82 2.86
CA ASP A 88 -0.14 -16.73 3.49
C ASP A 88 -0.77 -15.35 3.21
N ALA A 89 -1.67 -15.31 2.24
CA ALA A 89 -2.49 -14.13 1.92
C ALA A 89 -3.96 -14.31 2.37
N SER A 90 -4.24 -15.25 3.30
CA SER A 90 -5.57 -15.45 3.88
C SER A 90 -5.89 -14.40 4.93
N PRO A 91 -7.18 -14.13 5.20
CA PRO A 91 -7.57 -13.24 6.29
C PRO A 91 -6.94 -13.66 7.63
N PRO A 92 -6.40 -12.73 8.42
CA PRO A 92 -5.78 -13.03 9.71
C PRO A 92 -6.80 -13.28 10.85
N ASP A 93 -8.08 -13.41 10.52
CA ASP A 93 -9.19 -13.52 11.47
C ASP A 93 -8.99 -14.67 12.46
N GLY A 94 -9.21 -14.38 13.76
CA GLY A 94 -9.03 -15.35 14.87
C GLY A 94 -7.59 -15.61 15.30
N ARG A 95 -6.60 -15.08 14.59
CA ARG A 95 -5.16 -15.23 14.91
C ARG A 95 -4.54 -13.98 15.55
N LEU A 96 -5.09 -12.81 15.27
CA LEU A 96 -4.61 -11.52 15.74
C LEU A 96 -5.75 -10.70 16.33
N PRO A 97 -5.48 -9.75 17.26
CA PRO A 97 -6.47 -8.78 17.70
C PRO A 97 -6.88 -7.87 16.54
N ILE A 98 -8.18 -7.88 16.18
CA ILE A 98 -8.72 -7.11 15.05
C ILE A 98 -9.72 -6.08 15.56
N LEU A 99 -9.63 -4.86 15.02
CA LEU A 99 -10.61 -3.80 15.16
C LEU A 99 -11.07 -3.33 13.78
N GLU A 100 -12.39 -3.27 13.58
CA GLU A 100 -13.00 -2.67 12.38
C GLU A 100 -13.39 -1.23 12.66
N VAL A 101 -13.02 -0.31 11.78
CA VAL A 101 -13.35 1.11 11.93
C VAL A 101 -13.86 1.70 10.63
N ASP A 102 -14.73 2.68 10.72
CA ASP A 102 -15.13 3.45 9.54
C ASP A 102 -13.96 4.29 8.98
N SER A 103 -13.07 4.77 9.85
CA SER A 103 -11.92 5.57 9.42
C SER A 103 -10.75 5.44 10.37
N VAL A 104 -9.54 5.28 9.81
CA VAL A 104 -8.27 5.36 10.58
C VAL A 104 -8.09 6.71 11.28
N ASN A 105 -8.88 7.71 10.92
CA ASN A 105 -8.92 9.01 11.56
C ASN A 105 -10.05 9.13 12.62
N GLY A 106 -10.69 8.04 13.00
CA GLY A 106 -11.77 8.00 13.99
C GLY A 106 -11.31 8.19 15.43
N ALA A 107 -12.27 8.40 16.34
CA ALA A 107 -12.01 8.56 17.77
C ALA A 107 -11.47 7.26 18.39
N GLU A 108 -11.95 6.10 17.93
CA GLU A 108 -11.52 4.77 18.39
C GLU A 108 -10.03 4.54 18.14
N VAL A 109 -9.56 4.85 16.93
CA VAL A 109 -8.13 4.75 16.57
C VAL A 109 -7.29 5.73 17.38
N THR A 110 -7.81 6.97 17.57
CA THR A 110 -7.15 7.99 18.40
C THR A 110 -6.96 7.50 19.84
N ALA A 111 -8.01 6.96 20.45
CA ALA A 111 -7.98 6.45 21.83
C ALA A 111 -7.00 5.28 21.96
N MET A 112 -7.07 4.32 21.03
CA MET A 112 -6.22 3.14 21.05
C MET A 112 -4.73 3.49 20.89
N LEU A 113 -4.36 4.34 19.92
CA LEU A 113 -2.97 4.77 19.73
C LEU A 113 -2.45 5.57 20.94
N ALA A 114 -3.30 6.41 21.55
CA ALA A 114 -2.94 7.16 22.74
C ALA A 114 -2.75 6.27 23.98
N GLU A 115 -3.51 5.20 24.11
CA GLU A 115 -3.41 4.21 25.18
C GLU A 115 -2.20 3.29 25.00
N GLN A 116 -2.07 2.66 23.83
CA GLN A 116 -1.04 1.65 23.55
C GLN A 116 0.35 2.26 23.30
N LYS A 117 0.41 3.52 22.83
CA LYS A 117 1.65 4.26 22.53
C LYS A 117 2.67 3.41 21.74
N PRO A 118 2.28 2.87 20.57
CA PRO A 118 3.15 2.01 19.80
C PRO A 118 4.39 2.78 19.31
N GLN A 119 5.54 2.11 19.23
CA GLN A 119 6.74 2.69 18.63
C GLN A 119 6.63 2.77 17.10
N VAL A 120 5.97 1.78 16.48
CA VAL A 120 5.82 1.68 15.05
C VAL A 120 4.38 1.36 14.69
N VAL A 121 3.84 2.11 13.74
CA VAL A 121 2.56 1.84 13.08
C VAL A 121 2.83 1.55 11.61
N VAL A 122 2.47 0.37 11.18
CA VAL A 122 2.54 -0.03 9.75
C VAL A 122 1.25 0.34 9.06
N VAL A 123 1.34 0.84 7.84
CA VAL A 123 0.19 1.29 7.04
C VAL A 123 0.17 0.55 5.70
N THR A 124 -0.99 0.03 5.31
CA THR A 124 -1.19 -0.62 4.02
C THR A 124 -2.63 -0.43 3.51
N GLY A 125 -2.80 0.24 2.38
CA GLY A 125 -4.09 0.37 1.68
C GLY A 125 -5.15 1.26 2.33
N THR A 126 -4.84 1.99 3.41
CA THR A 126 -5.78 2.91 4.07
C THR A 126 -5.92 4.24 3.33
N GLY A 127 -6.87 5.06 3.76
CA GLY A 127 -6.97 6.47 3.37
C GLY A 127 -5.83 7.33 3.94
N ILE A 128 -5.85 8.63 3.61
CA ILE A 128 -4.87 9.60 4.12
C ILE A 128 -5.01 9.72 5.65
N ILE A 129 -3.89 9.59 6.35
CA ILE A 129 -3.83 9.69 7.80
C ILE A 129 -3.67 11.17 8.21
N ALA A 130 -4.55 11.62 9.09
CA ALA A 130 -4.54 13.00 9.56
C ALA A 130 -3.35 13.29 10.49
N LYS A 131 -2.83 14.54 10.46
CA LYS A 131 -1.72 14.98 11.31
C LYS A 131 -1.90 14.63 12.80
N ARG A 132 -3.14 14.75 13.33
CA ARG A 132 -3.43 14.41 14.72
C ARG A 132 -3.20 12.94 15.06
N ILE A 133 -3.42 12.04 14.09
CA ILE A 133 -3.15 10.61 14.26
C ILE A 133 -1.65 10.33 14.16
N LEU A 134 -0.97 10.95 13.17
CA LEU A 134 0.49 10.83 13.02
C LEU A 134 1.27 11.32 14.24
N ALA A 135 0.70 12.20 15.05
CA ALA A 135 1.31 12.68 16.29
C ALA A 135 1.24 11.67 17.46
N LEU A 136 0.49 10.58 17.33
CA LEU A 136 0.25 9.60 18.41
C LEU A 136 1.30 8.48 18.48
N ALA A 137 2.14 8.35 17.46
CA ALA A 137 3.27 7.41 17.47
C ALA A 137 4.49 8.04 16.77
N PRO A 138 5.72 7.68 17.18
CA PRO A 138 6.94 8.28 16.64
C PRO A 138 7.20 7.91 15.18
N THR A 139 6.69 6.75 14.73
CA THR A 139 6.97 6.25 13.39
C THR A 139 5.76 5.57 12.77
N PHE A 140 5.33 6.09 11.62
CA PHE A 140 4.40 5.43 10.72
C PHE A 140 5.15 5.06 9.44
N ILE A 141 5.06 3.80 9.02
CA ILE A 141 5.71 3.26 7.83
C ILE A 141 4.65 2.74 6.87
N ASN A 142 4.68 3.21 5.62
CA ASN A 142 3.76 2.76 4.57
C ASN A 142 4.49 1.93 3.53
N ILE A 143 3.79 0.90 2.99
CA ILE A 143 4.17 0.20 1.78
C ILE A 143 3.37 0.77 0.61
N HIS A 144 4.05 1.27 -0.41
CA HIS A 144 3.43 1.89 -1.58
C HIS A 144 3.90 1.23 -2.88
N VAL A 145 2.94 0.77 -3.71
CA VAL A 145 3.21 0.11 -5.00
C VAL A 145 3.54 1.11 -6.11
N GLY A 146 4.63 1.83 -5.93
CA GLY A 146 5.16 2.82 -6.86
C GLY A 146 6.52 3.34 -6.40
N ILE A 147 7.41 3.64 -7.35
CA ILE A 147 8.68 4.32 -7.05
C ILE A 147 8.43 5.81 -6.88
N THR A 148 8.46 6.28 -5.63
CA THR A 148 8.31 7.71 -5.31
C THR A 148 9.62 8.47 -5.56
N PRO A 149 9.55 9.77 -5.86
CA PRO A 149 8.35 10.61 -5.96
C PRO A 149 7.60 10.51 -7.29
N ARG A 150 8.08 9.78 -8.31
CA ARG A 150 7.50 9.74 -9.66
C ARG A 150 6.10 9.11 -9.69
N TYR A 151 5.89 8.01 -8.99
CA TYR A 151 4.65 7.24 -9.04
C TYR A 151 3.94 7.22 -7.69
N ARG A 152 3.52 8.40 -7.18
CA ARG A 152 2.69 8.54 -5.99
C ARG A 152 1.20 8.29 -6.30
N GLY A 153 0.42 7.87 -5.33
CA GLY A 153 -1.02 7.63 -5.46
C GLY A 153 -1.36 6.17 -5.68
N VAL A 154 -1.85 5.78 -6.85
CA VAL A 154 -2.29 4.39 -7.05
C VAL A 154 -1.67 3.75 -8.29
N HIS A 155 -1.42 2.44 -8.21
CA HIS A 155 -0.97 1.60 -9.34
C HIS A 155 0.35 2.06 -10.00
N GLY A 156 1.36 2.43 -9.20
CA GLY A 156 2.63 2.96 -9.71
C GLY A 156 3.33 2.06 -10.73
N GLY A 157 3.32 0.72 -10.53
CA GLY A 157 3.87 -0.23 -11.49
C GLY A 157 3.17 -0.19 -12.86
N PHE A 158 1.83 -0.06 -12.86
CA PHE A 158 1.07 0.16 -14.10
C PHE A 158 1.50 1.45 -14.80
N TRP A 159 1.62 2.55 -14.07
CA TRP A 159 1.98 3.84 -14.64
C TRP A 159 3.42 3.88 -15.15
N ALA A 160 4.33 3.17 -14.49
CA ALA A 160 5.71 3.01 -14.97
C ALA A 160 5.74 2.33 -16.35
N VAL A 161 5.02 1.23 -16.53
CA VAL A 161 4.88 0.57 -17.83
C VAL A 161 4.17 1.46 -18.85
N TYR A 162 3.08 2.13 -18.45
CA TYR A 162 2.33 3.05 -19.31
C TYR A 162 3.21 4.19 -19.84
N GLU A 163 4.13 4.73 -19.05
CA GLU A 163 5.08 5.76 -19.48
C GLU A 163 6.31 5.22 -20.24
N GLY A 164 6.43 3.89 -20.40
CA GLY A 164 7.60 3.26 -21.03
C GLY A 164 8.84 3.24 -20.13
N ARG A 165 8.64 3.25 -18.82
CA ARG A 165 9.66 3.20 -17.78
C ARG A 165 9.48 1.96 -16.88
N PRO A 166 9.46 0.73 -17.45
CA PRO A 166 9.35 -0.49 -16.65
C PRO A 166 10.49 -0.64 -15.63
N ASP A 167 11.64 0.01 -15.86
CA ASP A 167 12.76 0.13 -14.92
C ASP A 167 12.39 0.84 -13.61
N LEU A 168 11.32 1.63 -13.60
CA LEU A 168 10.77 2.31 -12.42
C LEU A 168 9.52 1.60 -11.87
N ALA A 169 9.23 0.37 -12.30
CA ALA A 169 8.22 -0.44 -11.64
C ALA A 169 8.80 -1.03 -10.35
N GLY A 170 8.15 -0.77 -9.22
CA GLY A 170 8.66 -1.22 -7.92
C GLY A 170 7.84 -0.68 -6.77
N THR A 171 8.32 -0.92 -5.56
CA THR A 171 7.68 -0.56 -4.30
C THR A 171 8.54 0.45 -3.56
N THR A 172 7.90 1.42 -2.93
CA THR A 172 8.55 2.32 -1.97
C THR A 172 8.03 2.04 -0.57
N ILE A 173 8.93 1.81 0.37
CA ILE A 173 8.67 1.84 1.80
C ILE A 173 9.11 3.22 2.28
N HIS A 174 8.20 3.96 2.91
CA HIS A 174 8.45 5.35 3.31
C HIS A 174 7.79 5.69 4.63
N ARG A 175 8.29 6.72 5.32
CA ARG A 175 7.60 7.32 6.46
C ARG A 175 6.31 7.97 5.98
N VAL A 176 5.24 7.85 6.77
CA VAL A 176 3.99 8.55 6.44
C VAL A 176 4.07 10.00 6.90
N ASP A 177 3.72 10.89 5.99
CA ASP A 177 3.49 12.30 6.24
C ASP A 177 2.05 12.69 5.86
N PRO A 178 1.62 13.95 6.05
CA PRO A 178 0.27 14.37 5.70
C PRO A 178 -0.05 14.41 4.19
N GLY A 179 0.95 14.20 3.34
CA GLY A 179 0.79 14.15 1.89
C GLY A 179 0.33 12.79 1.38
N VAL A 180 0.24 12.66 0.06
CA VAL A 180 0.00 11.36 -0.59
C VAL A 180 1.33 10.82 -1.07
N ASP A 181 1.86 9.82 -0.38
CA ASP A 181 3.13 9.13 -0.64
C ASP A 181 4.31 10.12 -0.85
N THR A 182 4.36 11.16 0.00
CA THR A 182 5.38 12.23 -0.04
C THR A 182 6.44 12.10 1.04
N GLY A 183 6.27 11.18 1.97
CA GLY A 183 7.18 11.01 3.10
C GLY A 183 8.56 10.49 2.69
N ALA A 184 9.55 10.73 3.55
CA ALA A 184 10.94 10.35 3.33
C ALA A 184 11.07 8.83 3.09
N ILE A 185 11.86 8.47 2.09
CA ILE A 185 12.02 7.09 1.62
C ILE A 185 12.89 6.30 2.59
N ILE A 186 12.44 5.12 2.97
CA ILE A 186 13.21 4.16 3.77
C ILE A 186 13.92 3.16 2.83
N ALA A 187 13.15 2.58 1.90
CA ALA A 187 13.68 1.66 0.91
C ALA A 187 12.88 1.72 -0.39
N GLN A 188 13.53 1.39 -1.50
CA GLN A 188 12.86 1.17 -2.78
C GLN A 188 13.29 -0.17 -3.34
N VAL A 189 12.31 -0.98 -3.75
CA VAL A 189 12.53 -2.32 -4.27
C VAL A 189 11.96 -2.39 -5.68
N PRO A 190 12.79 -2.43 -6.71
CA PRO A 190 12.34 -2.59 -8.10
C PRO A 190 11.85 -4.02 -8.34
N ILE A 191 10.98 -4.18 -9.33
CA ILE A 191 10.54 -5.48 -9.85
C ILE A 191 10.86 -5.60 -11.34
N THR A 192 11.00 -6.83 -11.81
CA THR A 192 11.06 -7.11 -13.25
C THR A 192 9.64 -7.21 -13.80
N VAL A 193 9.34 -6.41 -14.81
CA VAL A 193 8.07 -6.47 -15.56
C VAL A 193 8.24 -7.45 -16.71
N GLU A 194 7.30 -8.38 -16.85
CA GLU A 194 7.27 -9.40 -17.87
C GLU A 194 6.09 -9.19 -18.84
N SER A 195 6.19 -9.70 -20.05
CA SER A 195 5.16 -9.54 -21.09
C SER A 195 3.81 -10.17 -20.77
N ASN A 196 3.78 -11.12 -19.83
CA ASN A 196 2.59 -11.78 -19.32
C ASN A 196 2.02 -11.12 -18.04
N ASP A 197 2.65 -10.04 -17.54
CA ASP A 197 2.13 -9.29 -16.41
C ASP A 197 0.80 -8.61 -16.78
N THR A 198 0.02 -8.35 -15.76
CA THR A 198 -1.26 -7.67 -15.89
C THR A 198 -1.35 -6.52 -14.87
N TYR A 199 -2.35 -5.68 -15.04
CA TYR A 199 -2.71 -4.66 -14.05
C TYR A 199 -2.81 -5.22 -12.61
N ARG A 200 -3.20 -6.49 -12.47
CA ARG A 200 -3.41 -7.14 -11.17
C ARG A 200 -2.22 -7.93 -10.66
N THR A 201 -1.36 -8.43 -11.54
CA THR A 201 -0.16 -9.18 -11.12
C THR A 201 0.96 -8.26 -10.64
N LEU A 202 1.09 -7.06 -11.23
CA LEU A 202 2.11 -6.10 -10.82
C LEU A 202 2.08 -5.75 -9.33
N PRO A 203 0.94 -5.38 -8.70
CA PRO A 203 0.89 -5.11 -7.27
C PRO A 203 1.29 -6.32 -6.42
N VAL A 204 0.94 -7.54 -6.84
CA VAL A 204 1.33 -8.77 -6.12
C VAL A 204 2.85 -8.94 -6.15
N LYS A 205 3.48 -8.83 -7.33
CA LYS A 205 4.95 -8.88 -7.48
C LYS A 205 5.64 -7.79 -6.64
N GLN A 206 5.06 -6.59 -6.61
CA GLN A 206 5.57 -5.45 -5.85
C GLN A 206 5.53 -5.69 -4.34
N TYR A 207 4.43 -6.26 -3.82
CA TYR A 207 4.34 -6.62 -2.39
C TYR A 207 5.33 -7.73 -2.05
N LEU A 208 5.33 -8.82 -2.82
CA LEU A 208 6.23 -9.96 -2.57
C LEU A 208 7.70 -9.55 -2.54
N ALA A 209 8.13 -8.72 -3.49
CA ALA A 209 9.51 -8.22 -3.54
C ALA A 209 9.87 -7.33 -2.33
N ALA A 210 8.90 -6.69 -1.69
CA ALA A 210 9.13 -5.71 -0.63
C ALA A 210 8.91 -6.25 0.80
N LEU A 211 8.47 -7.50 0.98
CA LEU A 211 8.15 -8.06 2.31
C LEU A 211 9.35 -8.00 3.27
N ASP A 212 10.51 -8.50 2.86
CA ASP A 212 11.72 -8.51 3.69
C ASP A 212 12.25 -7.09 3.97
N ALA A 213 12.17 -6.22 2.96
CA ALA A 213 12.53 -4.81 3.13
C ALA A 213 11.60 -4.10 4.12
N MET A 214 10.32 -4.46 4.16
CA MET A 214 9.36 -3.95 5.15
C MET A 214 9.68 -4.46 6.55
N SER A 215 9.99 -5.73 6.71
CA SER A 215 10.45 -6.29 8.01
C SER A 215 11.71 -5.59 8.50
N THR A 216 12.68 -5.36 7.61
CA THR A 216 13.91 -4.62 7.93
C THR A 216 13.62 -3.18 8.36
N ALA A 217 12.71 -2.49 7.69
CA ALA A 217 12.30 -1.12 8.02
C ALA A 217 11.62 -1.07 9.41
N VAL A 218 10.72 -2.01 9.70
CA VAL A 218 10.04 -2.11 11.01
C VAL A 218 11.06 -2.38 12.12
N GLN A 219 11.96 -3.35 11.92
CA GLN A 219 13.00 -3.66 12.93
C GLN A 219 13.93 -2.46 13.17
N SER A 220 14.37 -1.78 12.10
CA SER A 220 15.22 -0.59 12.22
C SER A 220 14.51 0.55 12.98
N ALA A 221 13.19 0.69 12.79
CA ALA A 221 12.40 1.67 13.52
C ALA A 221 12.26 1.31 15.02
N LEU A 222 12.04 0.04 15.34
CA LEU A 222 11.98 -0.46 16.72
C LEU A 222 13.32 -0.29 17.44
N ASP A 223 14.42 -0.46 16.71
CA ASP A 223 15.79 -0.27 17.24
C ASP A 223 16.20 1.21 17.35
N GLY A 224 15.37 2.14 16.90
CA GLY A 224 15.71 3.58 16.84
C GLY A 224 16.81 3.92 15.82
N LYS A 225 17.02 3.07 14.81
CA LYS A 225 18.09 3.18 13.79
C LYS A 225 17.54 3.44 12.38
N LEU A 226 16.27 3.81 12.26
CA LEU A 226 15.63 4.03 10.97
C LEU A 226 16.28 5.19 10.22
N THR A 227 16.86 4.91 9.07
CA THR A 227 17.41 5.90 8.15
C THR A 227 16.47 6.15 6.98
N THR A 228 16.51 7.36 6.45
CA THR A 228 15.69 7.76 5.30
C THR A 228 16.52 8.57 4.32
N TYR A 229 16.06 8.61 3.06
CA TYR A 229 16.66 9.45 2.02
C TYR A 229 15.58 10.06 1.13
N GLU A 230 15.98 10.98 0.26
CA GLU A 230 15.13 11.61 -0.75
C GLU A 230 15.70 11.35 -2.14
N ARG A 231 14.83 11.30 -3.13
CA ARG A 231 15.18 11.20 -4.54
C ARG A 231 14.86 12.52 -5.25
N THR A 232 15.90 13.20 -5.69
CA THR A 232 15.79 14.49 -6.42
C THR A 232 15.97 14.33 -7.94
N ASP A 233 16.32 13.13 -8.38
CA ASP A 233 16.51 12.73 -9.79
C ASP A 233 15.19 12.42 -10.53
N LEU A 234 14.08 12.31 -9.79
CA LEU A 234 12.76 12.01 -10.34
C LEU A 234 11.77 13.14 -10.08
N GLU A 235 11.07 13.56 -11.12
CA GLU A 235 9.96 14.50 -11.00
C GLU A 235 8.80 13.90 -10.21
N SER A 236 8.25 14.65 -9.26
CA SER A 236 7.15 14.19 -8.40
C SER A 236 5.80 14.26 -9.11
N ARG A 237 5.07 13.13 -9.21
CA ARG A 237 3.75 13.09 -9.83
C ARG A 237 2.79 12.18 -9.07
N GLN A 238 1.56 12.67 -8.87
CA GLN A 238 0.47 11.87 -8.28
C GLN A 238 -0.42 11.28 -9.37
N TRP A 239 -0.65 9.97 -9.28
CA TRP A 239 -1.43 9.19 -10.23
C TRP A 239 -2.74 8.69 -9.62
N TYR A 240 -3.74 8.48 -10.48
CA TYR A 240 -5.07 7.98 -10.14
C TYR A 240 -5.34 6.64 -10.82
N SER A 241 -6.49 6.03 -10.54
CA SER A 241 -6.89 4.81 -11.25
C SER A 241 -6.95 5.06 -12.76
N PRO A 242 -6.50 4.11 -13.60
CA PRO A 242 -6.49 4.31 -15.03
C PRO A 242 -7.92 4.31 -15.63
N THR A 243 -8.04 4.95 -16.77
CA THR A 243 -9.17 4.84 -17.67
C THR A 243 -9.00 3.63 -18.60
N LEU A 244 -10.08 3.24 -19.28
CA LEU A 244 -10.01 2.12 -20.24
C LEU A 244 -9.02 2.37 -21.40
N PRO A 245 -8.93 3.57 -22.03
CA PRO A 245 -7.90 3.84 -23.05
C PRO A 245 -6.47 3.73 -22.52
N GLU A 246 -6.22 4.19 -21.31
CA GLU A 246 -4.90 4.07 -20.66
C GLU A 246 -4.53 2.61 -20.42
N TYR A 247 -5.49 1.79 -19.99
CA TYR A 247 -5.28 0.35 -19.87
C TYR A 247 -4.95 -0.33 -21.21
N LEU A 248 -5.64 0.03 -22.29
CA LEU A 248 -5.34 -0.52 -23.61
C LEU A 248 -3.94 -0.14 -24.10
N ASN A 249 -3.48 1.07 -23.78
CA ASN A 249 -2.11 1.48 -24.06
C ASN A 249 -1.08 0.71 -23.22
N PHE A 250 -1.35 0.50 -21.95
CA PHE A 250 -0.52 -0.35 -21.06
C PHE A 250 -0.34 -1.75 -21.66
N VAL A 251 -1.42 -2.41 -22.10
CA VAL A 251 -1.37 -3.76 -22.72
C VAL A 251 -0.52 -3.77 -24.00
N ARG A 252 -0.54 -2.68 -24.79
CA ARG A 252 0.32 -2.57 -25.99
C ARG A 252 1.79 -2.42 -25.62
N ARG A 253 2.10 -1.80 -24.51
CA ARG A 253 3.49 -1.59 -24.07
C ARG A 253 4.11 -2.80 -23.39
N LEU A 254 3.32 -3.75 -22.93
CA LEU A 254 3.80 -5.03 -22.40
C LEU A 254 4.25 -6.01 -23.49
N LYS A 255 3.76 -5.81 -24.74
CA LYS A 255 4.12 -6.61 -25.91
C LYS A 255 5.36 -6.07 -26.58
#